data_d68882256c8042e969770b27a2c645f7
#
_entry.id   d68882256c8042e969770b27a2c645f7
#
_cell.length_a   1.000
_cell.length_b   1.000
_cell.length_c   1.000
_cell.angle_alpha   90.00
_cell.angle_beta   90.00
_cell.angle_gamma   90.00
#
_symmetry.space_group_name_H-M   'P 1'
#
loop_
_entity.id
_entity.type
_entity.pdbx_description
1 polymer ?
#
loop_
_entity_poly.entity_id
_entity_poly.type
_entity_poly.pdbx_seq_one_letter_code
_entity_poly.pdbx_strand_id
1 'polypeptide(L)'
;MSLPISFDDVKAAAETIRGVARRTPVMTSRTFNQLAGCQVYFKCENFQRVGAFKFRGAYNALARLSELERARGVVTHSSGNHAQGVALAARLLGISATIVMPSDAPASKLAATKGYGAEIVLYDRQTEDRAELAGRLVSERGLVMIHPYDQPHIMAGQGTAALELLEEVPDLDVLVAPVGGGGLLSGCATVAKALKPAIRVFGIETEKSNDWWQSFQAGRRVKIPPPETIADGMRTQQPGELTFPVIREYVEAIWLVSDAQVIDAMRFLLSRLKIVVEPTGAVAPAAVFNRLAPPGSSVGVIISGGNVDPALLAQLLSSA
;
A
#
# COMPACT_ATOMS: atom_id res chain seq x y z
N MET A 1 13.73 19.07 11.71
CA MET A 1 14.30 18.34 10.55
C MET A 1 13.28 18.39 9.42
N SER A 2 13.69 18.53 8.17
CA SER A 2 12.76 18.44 7.03
C SER A 2 12.22 17.02 6.91
N LEU A 3 10.94 16.87 6.52
CA LEU A 3 10.36 15.57 6.26
C LEU A 3 10.95 14.96 4.99
N PRO A 4 10.98 13.61 4.87
CA PRO A 4 11.55 12.90 3.72
C PRO A 4 10.88 13.16 2.38
N ILE A 5 9.62 13.59 2.40
CA ILE A 5 8.85 13.99 1.21
C ILE A 5 8.03 15.24 1.50
N SER A 6 7.77 15.99 0.45
CA SER A 6 6.92 17.18 0.40
C SER A 6 5.72 16.96 -0.52
N PHE A 7 4.77 17.90 -0.52
CA PHE A 7 3.66 17.91 -1.49
C PHE A 7 4.17 18.13 -2.92
N ASP A 8 5.23 18.91 -3.11
CA ASP A 8 5.84 19.11 -4.42
C ASP A 8 6.42 17.82 -5.00
N ASP A 9 6.98 16.94 -4.16
CA ASP A 9 7.43 15.62 -4.59
C ASP A 9 6.27 14.76 -5.09
N VAL A 10 5.10 14.85 -4.45
CA VAL A 10 3.90 14.11 -4.89
C VAL A 10 3.34 14.69 -6.18
N LYS A 11 3.32 16.02 -6.36
CA LYS A 11 2.94 16.66 -7.63
C LYS A 11 3.86 16.22 -8.77
N ALA A 12 5.17 16.24 -8.52
CA ALA A 12 6.15 15.75 -9.50
C ALA A 12 5.99 14.26 -9.80
N ALA A 13 5.60 13.44 -8.81
CA ALA A 13 5.26 12.04 -9.03
C ALA A 13 4.00 11.87 -9.88
N ALA A 14 2.96 12.69 -9.66
CA ALA A 14 1.74 12.68 -10.45
C ALA A 14 2.01 12.99 -11.93
N GLU A 15 2.89 13.96 -12.22
CA GLU A 15 3.34 14.23 -13.59
C GLU A 15 4.09 13.03 -14.20
N THR A 16 5.01 12.42 -13.41
CA THR A 16 5.81 11.27 -13.87
C THR A 16 4.94 10.08 -14.26
N ILE A 17 3.85 9.81 -13.52
CA ILE A 17 2.98 8.65 -13.76
C ILE A 17 1.79 8.95 -14.69
N ARG A 18 1.63 10.20 -15.14
CA ARG A 18 0.52 10.65 -16.00
C ARG A 18 0.43 9.82 -17.28
N GLY A 19 -0.76 9.33 -17.59
CA GLY A 19 -1.01 8.49 -18.78
C GLY A 19 -0.47 7.06 -18.68
N VAL A 20 0.29 6.73 -17.62
CA VAL A 20 0.82 5.39 -17.38
C VAL A 20 0.07 4.71 -16.23
N ALA A 21 0.01 5.31 -15.06
CA ALA A 21 -0.89 4.83 -14.01
C ALA A 21 -2.35 5.16 -14.37
N ARG A 22 -3.27 4.33 -13.92
CA ARG A 22 -4.70 4.59 -14.09
C ARG A 22 -5.17 5.62 -13.07
N ARG A 23 -5.96 6.60 -13.49
CA ARG A 23 -6.78 7.35 -12.55
C ARG A 23 -7.93 6.42 -12.12
N THR A 24 -7.81 5.87 -10.91
CA THR A 24 -8.76 4.87 -10.41
C THR A 24 -10.07 5.55 -9.99
N PRO A 25 -11.23 4.86 -10.10
CA PRO A 25 -12.50 5.46 -9.74
C PRO A 25 -12.64 5.70 -8.24
N VAL A 26 -13.46 6.72 -7.92
CA VAL A 26 -14.01 6.92 -6.57
C VAL A 26 -15.43 6.37 -6.55
N MET A 27 -15.71 5.43 -5.67
CA MET A 27 -17.03 4.79 -5.52
C MET A 27 -17.68 5.16 -4.21
N THR A 28 -19.01 5.14 -4.19
CA THR A 28 -19.83 5.37 -3.00
C THR A 28 -20.91 4.28 -2.86
N SER A 29 -21.44 4.10 -1.65
CA SER A 29 -22.55 3.17 -1.41
C SER A 29 -23.50 3.73 -0.33
N ARG A 30 -24.74 3.99 -0.71
CA ARG A 30 -25.76 4.46 0.25
C ARG A 30 -25.93 3.50 1.42
N THR A 31 -25.95 2.20 1.15
CA THR A 31 -26.07 1.18 2.21
C THR A 31 -24.85 1.19 3.14
N PHE A 32 -23.63 1.34 2.59
CA PHE A 32 -22.43 1.46 3.43
C PHE A 32 -22.51 2.71 4.30
N ASN A 33 -22.88 3.84 3.73
CA ASN A 33 -23.00 5.12 4.45
C ASN A 33 -23.99 5.04 5.61
N GLN A 34 -25.14 4.38 5.40
CA GLN A 34 -26.13 4.16 6.46
C GLN A 34 -25.59 3.29 7.60
N LEU A 35 -24.88 2.21 7.27
CA LEU A 35 -24.27 1.31 8.26
C LEU A 35 -23.13 1.97 9.01
N ALA A 36 -22.27 2.70 8.31
CA ALA A 36 -21.12 3.40 8.87
C ALA A 36 -21.50 4.68 9.65
N GLY A 37 -22.65 5.28 9.33
CA GLY A 37 -23.10 6.55 9.93
C GLY A 37 -22.35 7.77 9.42
N CYS A 38 -21.71 7.69 8.24
CA CYS A 38 -20.93 8.76 7.61
C CYS A 38 -21.00 8.65 6.08
N GLN A 39 -20.55 9.69 5.35
CA GLN A 39 -20.47 9.67 3.88
C GLN A 39 -19.11 9.11 3.45
N VAL A 40 -19.09 8.01 2.72
CA VAL A 40 -17.85 7.30 2.38
C VAL A 40 -17.57 7.34 0.88
N TYR A 41 -16.32 7.66 0.54
CA TYR A 41 -15.77 7.74 -0.79
C TYR A 41 -14.57 6.80 -0.91
N PHE A 42 -14.73 5.71 -1.66
CA PHE A 42 -13.71 4.68 -1.84
C PHE A 42 -12.81 4.99 -3.03
N LYS A 43 -11.55 5.32 -2.81
CA LYS A 43 -10.54 5.35 -3.86
C LYS A 43 -10.08 3.94 -4.17
N CYS A 44 -10.49 3.43 -5.32
CA CYS A 44 -10.42 2.01 -5.67
C CYS A 44 -9.10 1.61 -6.35
N GLU A 45 -8.01 1.52 -5.60
CA GLU A 45 -6.70 1.10 -6.14
C GLU A 45 -6.64 -0.39 -6.52
N ASN A 46 -7.65 -1.19 -6.20
CA ASN A 46 -7.83 -2.53 -6.76
C ASN A 46 -8.04 -2.51 -8.29
N PHE A 47 -8.41 -1.38 -8.88
CA PHE A 47 -8.48 -1.19 -10.35
C PHE A 47 -7.20 -0.61 -10.96
N GLN A 48 -6.18 -0.32 -10.17
CA GLN A 48 -4.89 0.13 -10.67
C GLN A 48 -4.19 -0.98 -11.48
N ARG A 49 -3.20 -0.62 -12.32
CA ARG A 49 -2.31 -1.61 -12.93
C ARG A 49 -1.76 -2.56 -11.86
N VAL A 50 -1.54 -3.79 -12.21
CA VAL A 50 -1.18 -4.90 -11.29
C VAL A 50 -2.19 -5.13 -10.16
N GLY A 51 -3.39 -4.52 -10.22
CA GLY A 51 -4.43 -4.71 -9.21
C GLY A 51 -4.17 -4.06 -7.85
N ALA A 52 -3.24 -3.11 -7.73
CA ALA A 52 -2.90 -2.45 -6.46
C ALA A 52 -2.16 -1.12 -6.64
N PHE A 53 -2.27 -0.25 -5.63
CA PHE A 53 -1.61 1.07 -5.58
C PHE A 53 -0.09 1.04 -5.82
N LYS A 54 0.55 -0.08 -5.54
CA LYS A 54 2.01 -0.26 -5.59
C LYS A 54 2.64 0.15 -6.92
N PHE A 55 1.89 0.04 -8.01
CA PHE A 55 2.36 0.46 -9.33
C PHE A 55 2.73 1.94 -9.39
N ARG A 56 1.99 2.82 -8.69
CA ARG A 56 2.23 4.27 -8.69
C ARG A 56 3.65 4.61 -8.22
N GLY A 57 4.01 4.15 -7.03
CA GLY A 57 5.34 4.38 -6.47
C GLY A 57 6.44 3.63 -7.21
N ALA A 58 6.19 2.38 -7.64
CA ALA A 58 7.16 1.61 -8.41
C ALA A 58 7.51 2.32 -9.72
N TYR A 59 6.53 2.74 -10.50
CA TYR A 59 6.78 3.46 -11.74
C TYR A 59 7.47 4.80 -11.50
N ASN A 60 7.00 5.59 -10.52
CA ASN A 60 7.64 6.87 -10.18
C ASN A 60 9.11 6.70 -9.79
N ALA A 61 9.44 5.70 -8.97
CA ALA A 61 10.82 5.46 -8.54
C ALA A 61 11.72 5.02 -9.72
N LEU A 62 11.27 4.09 -10.55
CA LEU A 62 12.05 3.59 -11.67
C LEU A 62 12.24 4.65 -12.77
N ALA A 63 11.21 5.48 -13.02
CA ALA A 63 11.27 6.54 -14.04
C ALA A 63 12.28 7.64 -13.68
N ARG A 64 12.63 7.77 -12.40
CA ARG A 64 13.60 8.77 -11.90
C ARG A 64 15.03 8.25 -11.79
N LEU A 65 15.28 7.00 -12.13
CA LEU A 65 16.63 6.45 -12.19
C LEU A 65 17.43 7.12 -13.32
N SER A 66 18.69 7.43 -13.06
CA SER A 66 19.65 7.87 -14.06
C SER A 66 19.89 6.79 -15.12
N GLU A 67 20.44 7.14 -16.27
CA GLU A 67 20.78 6.18 -17.32
C GLU A 67 21.73 5.08 -16.81
N LEU A 68 22.72 5.43 -15.99
CA LEU A 68 23.65 4.47 -15.38
C LEU A 68 22.93 3.50 -14.43
N GLU A 69 21.96 3.99 -13.63
CA GLU A 69 21.17 3.14 -12.74
C GLU A 69 20.23 2.22 -13.51
N ARG A 70 19.60 2.72 -14.58
CA ARG A 70 18.75 1.90 -15.47
C ARG A 70 19.55 0.80 -16.16
N ALA A 71 20.77 1.11 -16.62
CA ALA A 71 21.64 0.13 -17.26
C ALA A 71 22.06 -1.01 -16.31
N ARG A 72 22.22 -0.71 -15.02
CA ARG A 72 22.51 -1.73 -13.99
C ARG A 72 21.33 -2.64 -13.69
N GLY A 73 20.10 -2.14 -13.86
CA GLY A 73 18.89 -2.85 -13.47
C GLY A 73 18.53 -2.66 -11.98
N VAL A 74 17.39 -3.17 -11.61
CA VAL A 74 16.84 -2.97 -10.25
C VAL A 74 16.62 -4.29 -9.52
N VAL A 75 16.62 -4.23 -8.18
CA VAL A 75 16.26 -5.35 -7.32
C VAL A 75 15.24 -4.89 -6.28
N THR A 76 14.30 -5.78 -5.93
CA THR A 76 13.42 -5.60 -4.77
C THR A 76 13.13 -6.94 -4.11
N HIS A 77 12.67 -6.89 -2.85
CA HIS A 77 12.22 -8.07 -2.11
C HIS A 77 10.73 -7.93 -1.78
N SER A 78 9.92 -8.76 -2.41
CA SER A 78 8.47 -8.80 -2.16
C SER A 78 7.86 -10.03 -2.82
N SER A 79 6.85 -10.64 -2.20
CA SER A 79 6.09 -11.73 -2.80
C SER A 79 4.69 -11.31 -3.30
N GLY A 80 4.37 -10.01 -3.22
CA GLY A 80 3.01 -9.51 -3.49
C GLY A 80 2.97 -8.37 -4.50
N ASN A 81 2.12 -7.39 -4.19
CA ASN A 81 1.79 -6.26 -5.07
C ASN A 81 3.00 -5.40 -5.48
N HIS A 82 4.00 -5.26 -4.60
CA HIS A 82 5.19 -4.48 -4.92
C HIS A 82 6.08 -5.20 -5.94
N ALA A 83 6.24 -6.51 -5.82
CA ALA A 83 6.96 -7.33 -6.81
C ALA A 83 6.39 -7.13 -8.21
N GLN A 84 5.07 -7.28 -8.36
CA GLN A 84 4.37 -7.09 -9.63
C GLN A 84 4.47 -5.63 -10.12
N GLY A 85 4.34 -4.66 -9.20
CA GLY A 85 4.48 -3.23 -9.51
C GLY A 85 5.84 -2.89 -10.09
N VAL A 86 6.93 -3.36 -9.46
CA VAL A 86 8.31 -3.16 -9.94
C VAL A 86 8.54 -3.90 -11.26
N ALA A 87 8.10 -5.16 -11.37
CA ALA A 87 8.28 -5.95 -12.58
C ALA A 87 7.59 -5.29 -13.81
N LEU A 88 6.32 -4.84 -13.65
CA LEU A 88 5.62 -4.15 -14.74
C LEU A 88 6.25 -2.78 -15.04
N ALA A 89 6.61 -1.99 -14.03
CA ALA A 89 7.25 -0.69 -14.23
C ALA A 89 8.58 -0.83 -14.97
N ALA A 90 9.41 -1.79 -14.56
CA ALA A 90 10.68 -2.10 -15.22
C ALA A 90 10.49 -2.51 -16.69
N ARG A 91 9.54 -3.40 -16.97
CA ARG A 91 9.18 -3.78 -18.35
C ARG A 91 8.79 -2.58 -19.21
N LEU A 92 7.96 -1.67 -18.68
CA LEU A 92 7.50 -0.48 -19.43
C LEU A 92 8.62 0.51 -19.69
N LEU A 93 9.63 0.54 -18.84
CA LEU A 93 10.79 1.45 -18.94
C LEU A 93 12.03 0.80 -19.59
N GLY A 94 11.94 -0.48 -19.98
CA GLY A 94 13.08 -1.20 -20.57
C GLY A 94 14.21 -1.48 -19.57
N ILE A 95 13.91 -1.61 -18.28
CA ILE A 95 14.86 -1.84 -17.19
C ILE A 95 14.81 -3.31 -16.77
N SER A 96 15.95 -3.95 -16.57
CA SER A 96 16.01 -5.31 -16.00
C SER A 96 15.59 -5.28 -14.52
N ALA A 97 14.73 -6.21 -14.11
CA ALA A 97 14.28 -6.32 -12.72
C ALA A 97 14.55 -7.72 -12.17
N THR A 98 15.17 -7.76 -10.99
CA THR A 98 15.35 -8.97 -10.17
C THR A 98 14.48 -8.89 -8.94
N ILE A 99 13.64 -9.90 -8.70
CA ILE A 99 12.69 -9.91 -7.58
C ILE A 99 13.05 -11.06 -6.64
N VAL A 100 13.39 -10.72 -5.40
CA VAL A 100 13.63 -11.71 -4.32
C VAL A 100 12.28 -12.12 -3.75
N MET A 101 11.91 -13.39 -3.94
CA MET A 101 10.63 -13.97 -3.51
C MET A 101 10.87 -15.23 -2.68
N PRO A 102 10.03 -15.53 -1.67
CA PRO A 102 10.18 -16.76 -0.92
C PRO A 102 9.79 -17.97 -1.78
N SER A 103 10.45 -19.10 -1.54
CA SER A 103 10.23 -20.36 -2.27
C SER A 103 8.83 -20.93 -2.06
N ASP A 104 8.20 -20.59 -0.93
CA ASP A 104 6.81 -20.94 -0.57
C ASP A 104 5.75 -19.93 -1.05
N ALA A 105 6.14 -18.96 -1.91
CA ALA A 105 5.18 -18.00 -2.46
C ALA A 105 4.10 -18.73 -3.30
N PRO A 106 2.83 -18.29 -3.24
CA PRO A 106 1.78 -18.85 -4.08
C PRO A 106 2.16 -18.85 -5.56
N ALA A 107 1.92 -19.97 -6.24
CA ALA A 107 2.27 -20.15 -7.65
C ALA A 107 1.68 -19.05 -8.55
N SER A 108 0.47 -18.57 -8.24
CA SER A 108 -0.17 -17.46 -8.95
C SER A 108 0.63 -16.16 -8.85
N LYS A 109 1.20 -15.83 -7.69
CA LYS A 109 2.02 -14.62 -7.49
C LYS A 109 3.38 -14.74 -8.20
N LEU A 110 4.01 -15.92 -8.16
CA LEU A 110 5.25 -16.21 -8.90
C LEU A 110 5.02 -16.08 -10.42
N ALA A 111 3.96 -16.73 -10.93
CA ALA A 111 3.61 -16.68 -12.35
C ALA A 111 3.30 -15.25 -12.82
N ALA A 112 2.56 -14.47 -12.06
CA ALA A 112 2.25 -13.08 -12.38
C ALA A 112 3.52 -12.22 -12.47
N THR A 113 4.43 -12.33 -11.49
CA THR A 113 5.69 -11.58 -11.47
C THR A 113 6.59 -11.97 -12.63
N LYS A 114 6.73 -13.28 -12.89
CA LYS A 114 7.49 -13.82 -14.05
C LYS A 114 6.87 -13.39 -15.39
N GLY A 115 5.54 -13.34 -15.46
CA GLY A 115 4.80 -12.91 -16.66
C GLY A 115 5.06 -11.45 -17.05
N TYR A 116 5.51 -10.61 -16.13
CA TYR A 116 5.99 -9.26 -16.42
C TYR A 116 7.46 -9.21 -16.88
N GLY A 117 8.16 -10.34 -16.94
CA GLY A 117 9.54 -10.42 -17.47
C GLY A 117 10.64 -10.23 -16.42
N ALA A 118 10.32 -10.24 -15.13
CA ALA A 118 11.33 -10.14 -14.09
C ALA A 118 12.07 -11.47 -13.85
N GLU A 119 13.37 -11.39 -13.55
CA GLU A 119 14.14 -12.47 -12.94
C GLU A 119 13.65 -12.71 -11.52
N ILE A 120 13.45 -13.98 -11.13
CA ILE A 120 13.06 -14.34 -9.76
C ILE A 120 14.21 -15.07 -9.08
N VAL A 121 14.64 -14.54 -7.94
CA VAL A 121 15.57 -15.18 -7.03
C VAL A 121 14.79 -15.67 -5.82
N LEU A 122 14.75 -16.99 -5.62
CA LEU A 122 14.02 -17.62 -4.52
C LEU A 122 14.88 -17.67 -3.26
N TYR A 123 14.25 -17.51 -2.10
CA TYR A 123 14.89 -17.68 -0.78
C TYR A 123 14.01 -18.51 0.15
N ASP A 124 14.62 -19.16 1.11
CA ASP A 124 13.94 -19.89 2.19
C ASP A 124 13.71 -18.95 3.38
N ARG A 125 12.44 -18.68 3.75
CA ARG A 125 12.07 -17.82 4.87
C ARG A 125 12.57 -18.30 6.24
N GLN A 126 12.87 -19.59 6.37
CA GLN A 126 13.30 -20.18 7.65
C GLN A 126 14.79 -19.97 7.89
N THR A 127 15.58 -19.90 6.82
CA THR A 127 17.05 -19.88 6.88
C THR A 127 17.67 -18.61 6.33
N GLU A 128 16.92 -17.79 5.57
CA GLU A 128 17.46 -16.61 4.89
C GLU A 128 16.64 -15.35 5.17
N ASP A 129 17.32 -14.20 5.29
CA ASP A 129 16.69 -12.88 5.33
C ASP A 129 16.59 -12.29 3.91
N ARG A 130 15.38 -11.91 3.53
CA ARG A 130 15.10 -11.36 2.19
C ARG A 130 15.79 -10.03 1.92
N ALA A 131 15.97 -9.19 2.95
CA ALA A 131 16.60 -7.88 2.77
C ALA A 131 18.11 -8.03 2.67
N GLU A 132 18.72 -8.95 3.41
CA GLU A 132 20.14 -9.31 3.29
C GLU A 132 20.44 -9.90 1.91
N LEU A 133 19.61 -10.82 1.42
CA LEU A 133 19.77 -11.39 0.08
C LEU A 133 19.68 -10.32 -1.00
N ALA A 134 18.68 -9.43 -0.92
CA ALA A 134 18.57 -8.33 -1.86
C ALA A 134 19.79 -7.37 -1.76
N GLY A 135 20.28 -7.10 -0.56
CA GLY A 135 21.49 -6.32 -0.31
C GLY A 135 22.75 -6.94 -0.92
N ARG A 136 22.90 -8.28 -0.85
CA ARG A 136 23.99 -9.01 -1.54
C ARG A 136 23.91 -8.81 -3.06
N LEU A 137 22.73 -8.92 -3.66
CA LEU A 137 22.55 -8.70 -5.09
C LEU A 137 22.89 -7.26 -5.51
N VAL A 138 22.58 -6.25 -4.66
CA VAL A 138 23.03 -4.88 -4.86
C VAL A 138 24.57 -4.82 -4.92
N SER A 139 25.25 -5.43 -3.94
CA SER A 139 26.71 -5.37 -3.84
C SER A 139 27.42 -6.17 -4.94
N GLU A 140 26.92 -7.36 -5.27
CA GLU A 140 27.58 -8.28 -6.21
C GLU A 140 27.30 -7.93 -7.67
N ARG A 141 26.05 -7.50 -8.00
CA ARG A 141 25.62 -7.23 -9.38
C ARG A 141 25.47 -5.73 -9.68
N GLY A 142 25.69 -4.85 -8.70
CA GLY A 142 25.53 -3.41 -8.84
C GLY A 142 24.08 -2.94 -9.03
N LEU A 143 23.09 -3.79 -8.73
CA LEU A 143 21.68 -3.48 -8.93
C LEU A 143 21.20 -2.32 -8.03
N VAL A 144 20.17 -1.59 -8.46
CA VAL A 144 19.57 -0.51 -7.68
C VAL A 144 18.42 -1.05 -6.84
N MET A 145 18.47 -0.86 -5.52
CA MET A 145 17.39 -1.27 -4.63
C MET A 145 16.15 -0.40 -4.82
N ILE A 146 15.01 -1.03 -5.05
CA ILE A 146 13.69 -0.38 -4.99
C ILE A 146 12.95 -0.90 -3.76
N HIS A 147 12.96 -0.08 -2.70
CA HIS A 147 12.39 -0.48 -1.41
C HIS A 147 10.85 -0.51 -1.47
N PRO A 148 10.16 -1.50 -0.87
CA PRO A 148 8.71 -1.65 -0.99
C PRO A 148 7.86 -0.51 -0.38
N TYR A 149 8.44 0.36 0.45
CA TYR A 149 7.74 1.48 1.11
C TYR A 149 8.65 2.59 1.60
N ASP A 150 9.87 2.29 2.05
CA ASP A 150 10.76 3.22 2.78
C ASP A 150 11.76 3.89 1.85
N GLN A 151 11.23 4.63 0.87
CA GLN A 151 12.00 5.34 -0.15
C GLN A 151 11.20 6.57 -0.63
N PRO A 152 11.79 7.78 -0.70
CA PRO A 152 11.05 9.01 -1.01
C PRO A 152 10.23 8.94 -2.29
N HIS A 153 10.80 8.45 -3.39
CA HIS A 153 10.08 8.35 -4.66
C HIS A 153 8.95 7.32 -4.64
N ILE A 154 9.07 6.27 -3.82
CA ILE A 154 7.97 5.31 -3.57
C ILE A 154 6.85 6.01 -2.79
N MET A 155 7.18 6.66 -1.67
CA MET A 155 6.21 7.37 -0.83
C MET A 155 5.45 8.44 -1.63
N ALA A 156 6.17 9.27 -2.37
CA ALA A 156 5.59 10.32 -3.22
C ALA A 156 4.66 9.75 -4.29
N GLY A 157 5.07 8.70 -4.98
CA GLY A 157 4.24 8.01 -5.98
C GLY A 157 2.95 7.45 -5.40
N GLN A 158 3.00 6.86 -4.19
CA GLN A 158 1.81 6.33 -3.50
C GLN A 158 0.84 7.45 -3.09
N GLY A 159 1.36 8.63 -2.72
CA GLY A 159 0.56 9.80 -2.36
C GLY A 159 -0.37 10.29 -3.47
N THR A 160 -0.05 9.99 -4.74
CA THR A 160 -0.91 10.36 -5.88
C THR A 160 -2.31 9.75 -5.83
N ALA A 161 -2.52 8.67 -5.08
CA ALA A 161 -3.85 8.11 -4.84
C ALA A 161 -4.74 9.08 -4.03
N ALA A 162 -4.20 9.71 -2.99
CA ALA A 162 -4.92 10.72 -2.22
C ALA A 162 -5.04 12.04 -2.98
N LEU A 163 -4.06 12.40 -3.82
CA LEU A 163 -4.16 13.58 -4.68
C LEU A 163 -5.38 13.47 -5.59
N GLU A 164 -5.52 12.36 -6.33
CA GLU A 164 -6.67 12.12 -7.20
C GLU A 164 -8.00 12.07 -6.42
N LEU A 165 -8.01 11.50 -5.21
CA LEU A 165 -9.20 11.46 -4.36
C LEU A 165 -9.64 12.85 -3.94
N LEU A 166 -8.72 13.70 -3.47
CA LEU A 166 -9.02 15.04 -2.99
C LEU A 166 -9.32 16.04 -4.14
N GLU A 167 -8.80 15.80 -5.33
CA GLU A 167 -9.24 16.52 -6.54
C GLU A 167 -10.70 16.23 -6.92
N GLU A 168 -11.16 14.99 -6.70
CA GLU A 168 -12.52 14.55 -7.03
C GLU A 168 -13.52 14.87 -5.90
N VAL A 169 -13.06 14.79 -4.64
CA VAL A 169 -13.87 15.04 -3.43
C VAL A 169 -13.09 15.98 -2.49
N PRO A 170 -13.10 17.30 -2.74
CA PRO A 170 -12.28 18.25 -1.98
C PRO A 170 -12.76 18.46 -0.54
N ASP A 171 -14.02 18.16 -0.24
CA ASP A 171 -14.65 18.46 1.05
C ASP A 171 -14.56 17.32 2.08
N LEU A 172 -13.58 16.42 1.93
CA LEU A 172 -13.36 15.34 2.89
C LEU A 172 -12.95 15.88 4.28
N ASP A 173 -13.60 15.39 5.33
CA ASP A 173 -13.23 15.66 6.71
C ASP A 173 -12.17 14.71 7.24
N VAL A 174 -12.19 13.49 6.71
CA VAL A 174 -11.34 12.38 7.18
C VAL A 174 -10.74 11.64 5.99
N LEU A 175 -9.48 11.27 6.09
CA LEU A 175 -8.80 10.33 5.19
C LEU A 175 -8.35 9.09 5.96
N VAL A 176 -8.70 7.91 5.44
CA VAL A 176 -8.37 6.62 6.05
C VAL A 176 -7.61 5.75 5.04
N ALA A 177 -6.47 5.23 5.45
CA ALA A 177 -5.66 4.34 4.61
C ALA A 177 -5.05 3.19 5.44
N PRO A 178 -4.87 1.99 4.84
CA PRO A 178 -4.18 0.90 5.53
C PRO A 178 -2.69 1.23 5.67
N VAL A 179 -2.07 0.78 6.75
CA VAL A 179 -0.65 0.98 7.01
C VAL A 179 0.07 -0.34 7.29
N GLY A 180 0.99 -0.70 6.39
CA GLY A 180 2.03 -1.70 6.62
C GLY A 180 3.35 -0.96 6.88
N GLY A 181 4.34 -1.00 5.99
CA GLY A 181 5.58 -0.24 6.17
C GLY A 181 5.47 1.30 6.13
N GLY A 182 4.29 1.84 5.81
CA GLY A 182 3.98 3.27 5.92
C GLY A 182 4.02 4.07 4.60
N GLY A 183 4.52 3.49 3.49
CA GLY A 183 4.72 4.25 2.24
C GLY A 183 3.45 4.85 1.64
N LEU A 184 2.30 4.14 1.69
CA LEU A 184 1.02 4.66 1.23
C LEU A 184 0.51 5.77 2.15
N LEU A 185 0.41 5.47 3.45
CA LEU A 185 -0.16 6.40 4.42
C LEU A 185 0.66 7.69 4.52
N SER A 186 2.01 7.62 4.50
CA SER A 186 2.86 8.81 4.52
C SER A 186 2.64 9.69 3.29
N GLY A 187 2.61 9.11 2.08
CA GLY A 187 2.31 9.86 0.87
C GLY A 187 0.91 10.49 0.88
N CYS A 188 -0.11 9.72 1.28
CA CYS A 188 -1.48 10.19 1.38
C CYS A 188 -1.64 11.32 2.43
N ALA A 189 -1.01 11.17 3.60
CA ALA A 189 -1.04 12.17 4.65
C ALA A 189 -0.38 13.49 4.26
N THR A 190 0.77 13.41 3.55
CA THR A 190 1.45 14.59 3.00
C THR A 190 0.52 15.39 2.08
N VAL A 191 -0.18 14.73 1.18
CA VAL A 191 -1.15 15.39 0.28
C VAL A 191 -2.32 15.97 1.05
N ALA A 192 -2.91 15.18 1.93
CA ALA A 192 -4.10 15.57 2.68
C ALA A 192 -3.84 16.85 3.51
N LYS A 193 -2.74 16.89 4.24
CA LYS A 193 -2.36 18.04 5.06
C LYS A 193 -1.92 19.27 4.25
N ALA A 194 -1.35 19.08 3.07
CA ALA A 194 -1.01 20.19 2.19
C ALA A 194 -2.25 20.84 1.55
N LEU A 195 -3.23 20.04 1.10
CA LEU A 195 -4.42 20.56 0.43
C LEU A 195 -5.51 21.02 1.43
N LYS A 196 -5.66 20.30 2.55
CA LYS A 196 -6.65 20.61 3.58
C LYS A 196 -6.03 20.41 4.97
N PRO A 197 -5.37 21.42 5.56
CA PRO A 197 -4.68 21.27 6.85
C PRO A 197 -5.56 20.76 8.00
N ALA A 198 -6.87 21.04 7.95
CA ALA A 198 -7.86 20.60 8.95
C ALA A 198 -8.31 19.13 8.76
N ILE A 199 -8.01 18.48 7.62
CA ILE A 199 -8.41 17.09 7.41
C ILE A 199 -7.77 16.16 8.45
N ARG A 200 -8.55 15.26 9.00
CA ARG A 200 -8.05 14.26 9.95
C ARG A 200 -7.59 13.02 9.19
N VAL A 201 -6.40 12.53 9.49
CA VAL A 201 -5.81 11.37 8.80
C VAL A 201 -5.60 10.23 9.78
N PHE A 202 -6.09 9.03 9.42
CA PHE A 202 -5.98 7.84 10.25
C PHE A 202 -5.35 6.69 9.46
N GLY A 203 -4.41 5.99 10.12
CA GLY A 203 -3.86 4.74 9.63
C GLY A 203 -4.63 3.56 10.22
N ILE A 204 -4.81 2.49 9.44
CA ILE A 204 -5.49 1.29 9.91
C ILE A 204 -4.54 0.11 9.83
N GLU A 205 -4.43 -0.63 10.93
CA GLU A 205 -3.74 -1.91 11.02
C GLU A 205 -4.70 -3.03 11.45
N THR A 206 -4.23 -4.25 11.35
CA THR A 206 -4.89 -5.38 12.01
C THR A 206 -4.35 -5.56 13.43
N GLU A 207 -5.19 -6.08 14.34
CA GLU A 207 -4.78 -6.37 15.72
C GLU A 207 -3.55 -7.27 15.80
N LYS A 208 -3.39 -8.17 14.82
CA LYS A 208 -2.27 -9.12 14.73
C LYS A 208 -1.01 -8.54 14.05
N SER A 209 -1.11 -7.37 13.43
CA SER A 209 0.02 -6.65 12.83
C SER A 209 -0.07 -5.20 13.25
N ASN A 210 0.36 -4.90 14.48
CA ASN A 210 0.10 -3.64 15.18
C ASN A 210 1.38 -2.88 15.53
N ASP A 211 2.43 -3.01 14.71
CA ASP A 211 3.71 -2.34 14.92
C ASP A 211 3.59 -0.81 14.88
N TRP A 212 2.73 -0.25 14.05
CA TRP A 212 2.46 1.19 14.02
C TRP A 212 1.68 1.65 15.24
N TRP A 213 0.64 0.92 15.65
CA TRP A 213 -0.11 1.26 16.84
C TRP A 213 0.78 1.30 18.08
N GLN A 214 1.62 0.27 18.29
CA GLN A 214 2.59 0.23 19.39
C GLN A 214 3.61 1.37 19.27
N SER A 215 4.08 1.66 18.06
CA SER A 215 5.05 2.73 17.80
C SER A 215 4.47 4.12 18.08
N PHE A 216 3.19 4.33 17.77
CA PHE A 216 2.48 5.56 18.08
C PHE A 216 2.38 5.79 19.59
N GLN A 217 2.00 4.77 20.36
CA GLN A 217 1.95 4.83 21.83
C GLN A 217 3.33 5.08 22.43
N ALA A 218 4.35 4.41 21.91
CA ALA A 218 5.72 4.52 22.43
C ALA A 218 6.46 5.80 21.98
N GLY A 219 5.96 6.53 20.99
CA GLY A 219 6.65 7.69 20.40
C GLY A 219 7.94 7.34 19.62
N ARG A 220 8.21 6.07 19.37
CA ARG A 220 9.38 5.54 18.66
C ARG A 220 9.02 4.29 17.89
N ARG A 221 9.84 3.92 16.91
CA ARG A 221 9.66 2.68 16.15
C ARG A 221 9.79 1.46 17.06
N VAL A 222 8.76 0.63 17.11
CA VAL A 222 8.70 -0.63 17.88
C VAL A 222 8.72 -1.79 16.91
N LYS A 223 9.55 -2.79 17.19
CA LYS A 223 9.59 -4.06 16.43
C LYS A 223 8.71 -5.09 17.13
N ILE A 224 7.83 -5.74 16.37
CA ILE A 224 6.97 -6.83 16.81
C ILE A 224 7.45 -8.18 16.25
N PRO A 225 7.03 -9.32 16.82
CA PRO A 225 7.19 -10.62 16.19
C PRO A 225 6.56 -10.69 14.80
N PRO A 226 6.91 -11.67 13.94
CA PRO A 226 6.26 -11.86 12.64
C PRO A 226 4.74 -11.97 12.78
N PRO A 227 3.96 -11.07 12.13
CA PRO A 227 2.51 -11.04 12.31
C PRO A 227 1.79 -12.17 11.55
N GLU A 228 0.73 -12.71 12.17
CA GLU A 228 -0.11 -13.77 11.63
C GLU A 228 -1.53 -13.26 11.27
N THR A 229 -1.62 -12.27 10.39
CA THR A 229 -2.89 -11.75 9.87
C THR A 229 -3.18 -12.27 8.47
N ILE A 230 -4.47 -12.31 8.09
CA ILE A 230 -4.89 -12.59 6.70
C ILE A 230 -4.47 -11.47 5.72
N ALA A 231 -4.24 -10.25 6.23
CA ALA A 231 -3.81 -9.09 5.46
C ALA A 231 -2.30 -9.15 5.16
N ASP A 232 -1.89 -9.98 4.21
CA ASP A 232 -0.48 -10.29 3.90
C ASP A 232 0.37 -9.07 3.52
N GLY A 233 -0.24 -8.06 2.90
CA GLY A 233 0.46 -6.80 2.56
C GLY A 233 0.83 -5.94 3.76
N MET A 234 0.38 -6.30 4.97
CA MET A 234 0.65 -5.59 6.22
C MET A 234 1.59 -6.36 7.17
N ARG A 235 2.11 -7.51 6.78
CA ARG A 235 3.01 -8.33 7.60
C ARG A 235 4.40 -7.70 7.72
N THR A 236 4.45 -6.42 8.14
CA THR A 236 5.66 -5.72 8.55
C THR A 236 5.89 -5.93 10.04
N GLN A 237 7.15 -5.88 10.47
CA GLN A 237 7.51 -6.07 11.88
C GLN A 237 7.88 -4.75 12.56
N GLN A 238 8.09 -3.70 11.78
CA GLN A 238 8.49 -2.40 12.27
C GLN A 238 8.17 -1.32 11.23
N PRO A 239 7.75 -0.10 11.65
CA PRO A 239 7.63 1.07 10.78
C PRO A 239 8.91 1.37 10.01
N GLY A 240 8.78 1.89 8.78
CA GLY A 240 9.93 2.39 8.02
C GLY A 240 10.63 3.56 8.70
N GLU A 241 11.89 3.79 8.37
CA GLU A 241 12.68 4.91 8.94
C GLU A 241 12.25 6.25 8.40
N LEU A 242 12.02 6.29 7.09
CA LEU A 242 11.58 7.50 6.39
C LEU A 242 10.07 7.74 6.52
N THR A 243 9.28 6.67 6.59
CA THR A 243 7.82 6.80 6.71
C THR A 243 7.39 7.23 8.12
N PHE A 244 8.16 6.83 9.16
CA PHE A 244 7.80 7.10 10.55
C PHE A 244 7.67 8.60 10.89
N PRO A 245 8.63 9.48 10.60
CA PRO A 245 8.51 10.89 10.92
C PRO A 245 7.33 11.57 10.20
N VAL A 246 7.02 11.18 8.95
CA VAL A 246 5.90 11.74 8.20
C VAL A 246 4.56 11.36 8.83
N ILE A 247 4.40 10.09 9.19
CA ILE A 247 3.16 9.58 9.80
C ILE A 247 3.00 10.16 11.21
N ARG A 248 4.06 10.29 11.98
CA ARG A 248 4.03 10.93 13.31
C ARG A 248 3.61 12.39 13.24
N GLU A 249 3.97 13.11 12.19
CA GLU A 249 3.63 14.52 12.01
C GLU A 249 2.18 14.72 11.56
N TYR A 250 1.69 13.89 10.64
CA TYR A 250 0.46 14.17 9.91
C TYR A 250 -0.72 13.28 10.27
N VAL A 251 -0.50 12.12 10.88
CA VAL A 251 -1.54 11.15 11.21
C VAL A 251 -1.97 11.32 12.67
N GLU A 252 -3.27 11.39 12.89
CA GLU A 252 -3.85 11.63 14.21
C GLU A 252 -3.79 10.39 15.11
N ALA A 253 -4.13 9.23 14.55
CA ALA A 253 -4.07 7.95 15.26
C ALA A 253 -3.97 6.76 14.30
N ILE A 254 -3.60 5.61 14.87
CA ILE A 254 -3.67 4.31 14.23
C ILE A 254 -4.82 3.53 14.87
N TRP A 255 -5.79 3.10 14.06
CA TRP A 255 -6.89 2.25 14.51
C TRP A 255 -6.63 0.80 14.19
N LEU A 256 -7.13 -0.09 15.02
CA LEU A 256 -7.01 -1.52 14.85
C LEU A 256 -8.34 -2.14 14.44
N VAL A 257 -8.27 -3.14 13.55
CA VAL A 257 -9.39 -4.00 13.17
C VAL A 257 -9.00 -5.46 13.29
N SER A 258 -9.95 -6.32 13.60
CA SER A 258 -9.73 -7.77 13.61
C SER A 258 -9.77 -8.36 12.19
N ASP A 259 -9.18 -9.55 12.00
CA ASP A 259 -9.29 -10.30 10.74
C ASP A 259 -10.76 -10.61 10.38
N ALA A 260 -11.62 -10.84 11.37
CA ALA A 260 -13.06 -11.04 11.16
C ALA A 260 -13.74 -9.80 10.58
N GLN A 261 -13.46 -8.62 11.12
CA GLN A 261 -13.98 -7.35 10.60
C GLN A 261 -13.50 -7.08 9.16
N VAL A 262 -12.27 -7.48 8.83
CA VAL A 262 -11.76 -7.39 7.45
C VAL A 262 -12.56 -8.30 6.52
N ILE A 263 -12.85 -9.54 6.92
CA ILE A 263 -13.67 -10.48 6.14
C ILE A 263 -15.09 -9.93 5.91
N ASP A 264 -15.73 -9.35 6.93
CA ASP A 264 -17.04 -8.75 6.80
C ASP A 264 -17.05 -7.57 5.82
N ALA A 265 -16.02 -6.73 5.87
CA ALA A 265 -15.85 -5.66 4.88
C ALA A 265 -15.64 -6.23 3.46
N MET A 266 -14.85 -7.29 3.28
CA MET A 266 -14.67 -7.96 1.99
C MET A 266 -16.01 -8.50 1.45
N ARG A 267 -16.80 -9.16 2.28
CA ARG A 267 -18.14 -9.66 1.93
C ARG A 267 -19.05 -8.52 1.47
N PHE A 268 -19.04 -7.40 2.20
CA PHE A 268 -19.84 -6.24 1.84
C PHE A 268 -19.39 -5.66 0.49
N LEU A 269 -18.09 -5.41 0.30
CA LEU A 269 -17.55 -4.86 -0.93
C LEU A 269 -17.87 -5.73 -2.15
N LEU A 270 -17.71 -7.05 -2.01
CA LEU A 270 -18.07 -8.01 -3.08
C LEU A 270 -19.57 -8.00 -3.37
N SER A 271 -20.41 -8.14 -2.32
CA SER A 271 -21.84 -8.34 -2.50
C SER A 271 -22.61 -7.08 -2.86
N ARG A 272 -22.15 -5.89 -2.43
CA ARG A 272 -22.86 -4.60 -2.59
C ARG A 272 -22.22 -3.68 -3.61
N LEU A 273 -20.89 -3.51 -3.58
CA LEU A 273 -20.16 -2.69 -4.56
C LEU A 273 -19.77 -3.49 -5.81
N LYS A 274 -19.85 -4.83 -5.77
CA LYS A 274 -19.49 -5.74 -6.87
C LYS A 274 -18.01 -5.63 -7.27
N ILE A 275 -17.14 -5.39 -6.28
CA ILE A 275 -15.70 -5.27 -6.47
C ILE A 275 -14.95 -6.35 -5.69
N VAL A 276 -13.91 -6.90 -6.30
CA VAL A 276 -13.00 -7.83 -5.64
C VAL A 276 -11.89 -7.03 -4.95
N VAL A 277 -11.73 -7.29 -3.65
CA VAL A 277 -10.73 -6.64 -2.81
C VAL A 277 -9.96 -7.71 -2.03
N GLU A 278 -8.64 -7.60 -1.97
CA GLU A 278 -7.81 -8.47 -1.13
C GLU A 278 -7.96 -8.10 0.37
N PRO A 279 -7.61 -9.01 1.32
CA PRO A 279 -7.72 -8.69 2.74
C PRO A 279 -7.07 -7.37 3.13
N THR A 280 -5.84 -7.10 2.68
CA THR A 280 -5.14 -5.82 2.93
C THR A 280 -5.90 -4.61 2.39
N GLY A 281 -6.55 -4.75 1.24
CA GLY A 281 -7.37 -3.70 0.62
C GLY A 281 -8.65 -3.40 1.38
N ALA A 282 -9.16 -4.36 2.15
CA ALA A 282 -10.38 -4.24 2.94
C ALA A 282 -10.15 -3.71 4.38
N VAL A 283 -8.89 -3.56 4.83
CA VAL A 283 -8.57 -3.11 6.20
C VAL A 283 -9.11 -1.71 6.49
N ALA A 284 -8.86 -0.74 5.62
CA ALA A 284 -9.38 0.62 5.78
C ALA A 284 -10.92 0.68 5.68
N PRO A 285 -11.58 0.03 4.71
CA PRO A 285 -13.03 -0.13 4.72
C PRO A 285 -13.58 -0.76 5.99
N ALA A 286 -12.91 -1.77 6.57
CA ALA A 286 -13.34 -2.45 7.80
C ALA A 286 -13.43 -1.49 8.99
N ALA A 287 -12.46 -0.58 9.15
CA ALA A 287 -12.49 0.39 10.22
C ALA A 287 -13.71 1.32 10.14
N VAL A 288 -14.02 1.82 8.94
CA VAL A 288 -15.17 2.70 8.73
C VAL A 288 -16.50 1.95 8.83
N PHE A 289 -16.55 0.71 8.33
CA PHE A 289 -17.72 -0.17 8.45
C PHE A 289 -18.09 -0.44 9.92
N ASN A 290 -17.06 -0.56 10.77
CA ASN A 290 -17.22 -0.74 12.23
C ASN A 290 -17.32 0.59 13.01
N ARG A 291 -17.64 1.70 12.31
CA ARG A 291 -17.92 3.02 12.90
C ARG A 291 -16.76 3.65 13.69
N LEU A 292 -15.52 3.39 13.32
CA LEU A 292 -14.37 4.07 13.92
C LEU A 292 -14.24 5.53 13.43
N ALA A 293 -14.77 5.85 12.26
CA ALA A 293 -14.82 7.22 11.74
C ALA A 293 -15.88 8.06 12.50
N PRO A 294 -15.66 9.39 12.65
CA PRO A 294 -16.61 10.27 13.29
C PRO A 294 -17.98 10.26 12.60
N PRO A 295 -19.10 10.16 13.34
CA PRO A 295 -20.43 10.18 12.76
C PRO A 295 -20.70 11.47 11.97
N GLY A 296 -21.40 11.34 10.84
CA GLY A 296 -21.79 12.48 9.98
C GLY A 296 -20.66 13.07 9.13
N SER A 297 -19.41 12.59 9.28
CA SER A 297 -18.27 13.09 8.51
C SER A 297 -18.26 12.60 7.05
N SER A 298 -17.51 13.32 6.21
CA SER A 298 -17.17 12.94 4.83
C SER A 298 -15.81 12.23 4.84
N VAL A 299 -15.79 10.95 4.53
CA VAL A 299 -14.62 10.05 4.73
C VAL A 299 -14.11 9.52 3.41
N GLY A 300 -12.86 9.84 3.07
CA GLY A 300 -12.10 9.21 2.00
C GLY A 300 -11.42 7.94 2.49
N VAL A 301 -11.62 6.83 1.78
CA VAL A 301 -11.06 5.52 2.14
C VAL A 301 -10.25 4.95 0.98
N ILE A 302 -8.99 4.61 1.21
CA ILE A 302 -8.15 3.98 0.20
C ILE A 302 -8.32 2.45 0.24
N ILE A 303 -8.94 1.88 -0.80
CA ILE A 303 -8.92 0.43 -1.08
C ILE A 303 -7.61 0.12 -1.79
N SER A 304 -6.65 -0.47 -1.08
CA SER A 304 -5.26 -0.53 -1.54
C SER A 304 -4.97 -1.53 -2.64
N GLY A 305 -5.78 -2.60 -2.78
CA GLY A 305 -5.58 -3.61 -3.81
C GLY A 305 -6.65 -4.71 -3.83
N GLY A 306 -6.60 -5.54 -4.88
CA GLY A 306 -7.56 -6.62 -5.12
C GLY A 306 -6.94 -7.98 -5.46
N ASN A 307 -5.63 -8.16 -5.29
CA ASN A 307 -4.91 -9.39 -5.67
C ASN A 307 -5.08 -10.49 -4.63
N VAL A 308 -6.22 -11.14 -4.65
CA VAL A 308 -6.54 -12.29 -3.80
C VAL A 308 -6.64 -13.56 -4.65
N ASP A 309 -6.11 -14.67 -4.12
CA ASP A 309 -6.29 -15.98 -4.75
C ASP A 309 -7.78 -16.39 -4.71
N PRO A 310 -8.38 -16.89 -5.82
CA PRO A 310 -9.79 -17.27 -5.85
C PRO A 310 -10.15 -18.33 -4.82
N ALA A 311 -9.29 -19.30 -4.53
CA ALA A 311 -9.54 -20.33 -3.54
C ALA A 311 -9.53 -19.74 -2.12
N LEU A 312 -8.57 -18.87 -1.81
CA LEU A 312 -8.53 -18.14 -0.55
C LEU A 312 -9.76 -17.23 -0.40
N LEU A 313 -10.14 -16.51 -1.45
CA LEU A 313 -11.35 -15.68 -1.43
C LEU A 313 -12.60 -16.51 -1.11
N ALA A 314 -12.78 -17.65 -1.78
CA ALA A 314 -13.90 -18.56 -1.52
C ALA A 314 -13.89 -19.05 -0.07
N GLN A 315 -12.73 -19.46 0.46
CA GLN A 315 -12.59 -19.89 1.85
C GLN A 315 -12.97 -18.78 2.84
N LEU A 316 -12.44 -17.56 2.67
CA LEU A 316 -12.71 -16.43 3.56
C LEU A 316 -14.18 -16.00 3.53
N LEU A 317 -14.84 -16.10 2.38
CA LEU A 317 -16.25 -15.73 2.25
C LEU A 317 -17.20 -16.81 2.77
N SER A 318 -16.78 -18.07 2.81
CA SER A 318 -17.58 -19.20 3.30
C SER A 318 -17.47 -19.42 4.81
N SER A 319 -16.40 -18.93 5.44
CA SER A 319 -16.25 -19.02 6.90
C SER A 319 -17.32 -18.15 7.58
N ALA A 320 -18.17 -18.79 8.37
CA ALA A 320 -19.28 -18.16 9.09
C ALA A 320 -18.77 -17.29 10.24
#